data_574cca432090d2df5ff54e67c1e197de
#
_entry.id   574cca432090d2df5ff54e67c1e197de
#
_cell.length_a   1.000
_cell.length_b   1.000
_cell.length_c   1.000
_cell.angle_alpha   90.00
_cell.angle_beta   90.00
_cell.angle_gamma   90.00
#
_symmetry.space_group_name_H-M   'P 1'
#
loop_
_entity.id
_entity.type
_entity.pdbx_description
1 polymer ?
#
loop_
_entity_poly.entity_id
_entity_poly.type
_entity_poly.pdbx_seq_one_letter_code
_entity_poly.pdbx_strand_id
1 'polypeptide(L)'
;MAQDGDFQRMVGDIAREGVVVSVDHAAGNCRVQIGDILSGDLPWIERAAGTTRTWCPPSVGEQVTIMSPEADLERGYVSGSLFSDAHPAPWDNAHAVGIVFSDGAYISYDAAKGELVAVLPGSGTAVIEAKRGITLRGDVKIEGKLETTDDAAIGGKLETTDDATIGGKVAASGDVKAGSVSLQGHVHDKVQAGGAISGKPVA
;
A
#
# COMPACT_ATOMS: atom_id res chain seq x y z
N MET A 1 6.12 50.20 -29.76
CA MET A 1 4.79 49.62 -29.49
C MET A 1 4.62 48.16 -30.03
N ALA A 2 5.16 47.76 -31.19
CA ALA A 2 5.09 46.38 -31.66
C ALA A 2 5.96 45.42 -30.82
N GLN A 3 7.14 45.83 -30.37
CA GLN A 3 8.05 45.02 -29.57
C GLN A 3 7.51 44.69 -28.16
N ASP A 4 6.72 45.58 -27.54
CA ASP A 4 6.14 45.35 -26.20
C ASP A 4 5.04 44.29 -26.22
N GLY A 5 4.21 44.25 -27.26
CA GLY A 5 3.16 43.24 -27.41
C GLY A 5 3.71 41.85 -27.73
N ASP A 6 4.79 41.75 -28.47
CA ASP A 6 5.46 40.48 -28.77
C ASP A 6 6.19 39.93 -27.54
N PHE A 7 6.80 40.79 -26.73
CA PHE A 7 7.43 40.39 -25.47
C PHE A 7 6.40 39.89 -24.44
N GLN A 8 5.28 40.62 -24.28
CA GLN A 8 4.20 40.19 -23.35
C GLN A 8 3.60 38.87 -23.77
N ARG A 9 3.40 38.62 -25.07
CA ARG A 9 2.92 37.33 -25.59
C ARG A 9 3.94 36.23 -25.32
N MET A 10 5.20 36.44 -25.60
CA MET A 10 6.27 35.48 -25.38
C MET A 10 6.39 35.11 -23.91
N VAL A 11 6.25 36.06 -22.98
CA VAL A 11 6.21 35.78 -21.53
C VAL A 11 4.98 34.94 -21.15
N GLY A 12 3.80 35.23 -21.71
CA GLY A 12 2.60 34.46 -21.52
C GLY A 12 2.68 33.02 -22.06
N ASP A 13 3.47 32.82 -23.11
CA ASP A 13 3.66 31.55 -23.77
C ASP A 13 4.65 30.61 -23.05
N ILE A 14 5.41 31.10 -22.07
CA ILE A 14 6.34 30.28 -21.26
C ILE A 14 5.59 29.31 -20.35
N ALA A 15 4.46 29.73 -19.77
CA ALA A 15 3.66 28.90 -18.88
C ALA A 15 2.21 28.96 -19.32
N ARG A 16 1.60 27.79 -19.52
CA ARG A 16 0.20 27.65 -19.97
C ARG A 16 -0.49 26.55 -19.20
N GLU A 17 -1.81 26.61 -19.17
CA GLU A 17 -2.66 25.54 -18.65
C GLU A 17 -3.34 24.81 -19.81
N GLY A 18 -3.62 23.54 -19.62
CA GLY A 18 -4.32 22.72 -20.60
C GLY A 18 -4.89 21.45 -20.00
N VAL A 19 -5.57 20.68 -20.84
CA VAL A 19 -6.17 19.40 -20.45
C VAL A 19 -5.53 18.29 -21.27
N VAL A 20 -5.12 17.23 -20.61
CA VAL A 20 -4.55 16.04 -21.25
C VAL A 20 -5.59 15.35 -22.10
N VAL A 21 -5.30 15.11 -23.40
CA VAL A 21 -6.22 14.45 -24.32
C VAL A 21 -5.76 13.04 -24.74
N SER A 22 -4.46 12.75 -24.61
CA SER A 22 -3.93 11.40 -24.84
C SER A 22 -2.63 11.21 -24.08
N VAL A 23 -2.32 9.97 -23.72
CA VAL A 23 -1.09 9.56 -23.03
C VAL A 23 -0.50 8.35 -23.75
N ASP A 24 0.77 8.42 -24.10
CA ASP A 24 1.58 7.28 -24.54
C ASP A 24 2.51 6.83 -23.40
N HIS A 25 2.07 5.80 -22.68
CA HIS A 25 2.81 5.26 -21.54
C HIS A 25 4.14 4.61 -21.96
N ALA A 26 4.24 4.09 -23.18
CA ALA A 26 5.46 3.45 -23.66
C ALA A 26 6.54 4.47 -24.00
N ALA A 27 6.14 5.59 -24.60
CA ALA A 27 7.03 6.70 -24.93
C ALA A 27 7.27 7.65 -23.74
N GLY A 28 6.41 7.64 -22.71
CA GLY A 28 6.46 8.58 -21.59
C GLY A 28 6.06 10.00 -21.99
N ASN A 29 5.10 10.13 -22.90
CA ASN A 29 4.64 11.41 -23.43
C ASN A 29 3.11 11.50 -23.34
N CYS A 30 2.61 12.75 -23.37
CA CYS A 30 1.19 13.04 -23.48
C CYS A 30 0.94 14.20 -24.44
N ARG A 31 -0.30 14.34 -24.91
CA ARG A 31 -0.75 15.53 -25.65
C ARG A 31 -1.75 16.31 -24.84
N VAL A 32 -1.63 17.62 -24.92
CA VAL A 32 -2.40 18.55 -24.10
C VAL A 32 -3.15 19.53 -25.01
N GLN A 33 -4.43 19.71 -24.76
CA GLN A 33 -5.26 20.74 -25.38
C GLN A 33 -5.09 22.04 -24.58
N ILE A 34 -4.61 23.08 -25.23
CA ILE A 34 -4.33 24.40 -24.67
C ILE A 34 -5.21 25.41 -25.43
N GLY A 35 -6.41 25.68 -24.94
CA GLY A 35 -7.40 26.44 -25.72
C GLY A 35 -7.68 25.76 -27.08
N ASP A 36 -7.43 26.46 -28.19
CA ASP A 36 -7.59 25.93 -29.54
C ASP A 36 -6.36 25.16 -30.08
N ILE A 37 -5.27 25.10 -29.31
CA ILE A 37 -4.01 24.48 -29.73
C ILE A 37 -3.92 23.08 -29.14
N LEU A 38 -3.65 22.10 -29.98
CA LEU A 38 -3.24 20.77 -29.56
C LEU A 38 -1.71 20.70 -29.61
N SER A 39 -1.09 20.34 -28.47
CA SER A 39 0.36 20.17 -28.40
C SER A 39 0.86 18.99 -29.24
N GLY A 40 2.14 18.96 -29.54
CA GLY A 40 2.88 17.77 -29.89
C GLY A 40 2.97 16.81 -28.68
N ASP A 41 3.84 15.81 -28.78
CA ASP A 41 4.11 14.86 -27.72
C ASP A 41 5.00 15.54 -26.66
N LEU A 42 4.46 15.80 -25.48
CA LEU A 42 5.15 16.46 -24.36
C LEU A 42 5.50 15.43 -23.28
N PRO A 43 6.74 15.40 -22.79
CA PRO A 43 7.07 14.63 -21.60
C PRO A 43 6.46 15.29 -20.35
N TRP A 44 6.30 14.52 -19.27
CA TRP A 44 5.92 15.08 -17.97
C TRP A 44 7.05 14.97 -16.97
N ILE A 45 7.04 15.86 -15.97
CA ILE A 45 8.00 15.84 -14.87
C ILE A 45 7.63 14.75 -13.87
N GLU A 46 8.62 13.95 -13.50
CA GLU A 46 8.60 13.01 -12.40
C GLU A 46 9.47 13.50 -11.24
N ARG A 47 9.13 13.10 -10.00
CA ARG A 47 9.93 13.47 -8.82
C ARG A 47 11.35 12.91 -8.86
N ALA A 48 11.54 11.77 -9.49
CA ALA A 48 12.83 11.14 -9.71
C ALA A 48 12.83 10.42 -11.08
N ALA A 49 13.85 10.70 -11.91
CA ALA A 49 13.97 10.17 -13.26
C ALA A 49 15.39 9.66 -13.58
N GLY A 50 16.16 9.28 -12.55
CA GLY A 50 17.52 8.70 -12.68
C GLY A 50 17.53 7.19 -12.50
N THR A 51 18.47 6.68 -11.72
CA THR A 51 18.50 5.26 -11.29
C THR A 51 17.33 4.91 -10.37
N THR A 52 16.94 5.82 -9.51
CA THR A 52 15.64 5.80 -8.84
C THR A 52 14.63 6.53 -9.72
N ARG A 53 13.46 5.96 -9.92
CA ARG A 53 12.40 6.54 -10.76
C ARG A 53 11.07 6.47 -10.05
N THR A 54 10.29 7.55 -10.16
CA THR A 54 8.86 7.54 -9.88
C THR A 54 8.08 7.32 -11.17
N TRP A 55 6.86 6.84 -11.07
CA TRP A 55 5.98 6.65 -12.20
C TRP A 55 4.57 7.08 -11.78
N CYS A 56 4.16 8.25 -12.26
CA CYS A 56 2.83 8.80 -12.02
C CYS A 56 2.38 9.54 -13.30
N PRO A 57 1.95 8.79 -14.33
CA PRO A 57 1.55 9.39 -15.60
C PRO A 57 0.28 10.23 -15.42
N PRO A 58 0.17 11.35 -16.16
CA PRO A 58 -1.06 12.11 -16.18
C PRO A 58 -2.19 11.30 -16.80
N SER A 59 -3.43 11.60 -16.42
CA SER A 59 -4.63 10.94 -16.92
C SER A 59 -5.32 11.77 -18.01
N VAL A 60 -5.99 11.14 -18.94
CA VAL A 60 -6.84 11.84 -19.90
C VAL A 60 -7.94 12.62 -19.16
N GLY A 61 -8.11 13.89 -19.46
CA GLY A 61 -9.01 14.81 -18.75
C GLY A 61 -8.37 15.57 -17.59
N GLU A 62 -7.15 15.25 -17.23
CA GLU A 62 -6.41 15.92 -16.17
C GLU A 62 -6.00 17.34 -16.59
N GLN A 63 -6.24 18.33 -15.73
CA GLN A 63 -5.79 19.69 -15.93
C GLN A 63 -4.33 19.82 -15.50
N VAL A 64 -3.50 20.32 -16.40
CA VAL A 64 -2.05 20.39 -16.21
C VAL A 64 -1.50 21.76 -16.55
N THR A 65 -0.34 22.06 -15.97
CA THR A 65 0.48 23.20 -16.36
C THR A 65 1.61 22.74 -17.28
N ILE A 66 1.84 23.50 -18.35
CA ILE A 66 2.90 23.27 -19.32
C ILE A 66 3.93 24.39 -19.20
N MET A 67 5.19 24.01 -19.12
CA MET A 67 6.32 24.94 -19.26
C MET A 67 6.92 24.79 -20.64
N SER A 68 7.06 25.92 -21.34
CA SER A 68 7.63 26.02 -22.71
C SER A 68 8.90 26.87 -22.68
N PRO A 69 10.08 26.26 -22.61
CA PRO A 69 11.33 27.02 -22.66
C PRO A 69 11.39 27.93 -23.89
N GLU A 70 11.75 29.17 -23.70
CA GLU A 70 11.82 30.20 -24.78
C GLU A 70 10.48 30.41 -25.51
N ALA A 71 9.35 30.11 -24.86
CA ALA A 71 8.00 30.10 -25.43
C ALA A 71 7.82 29.12 -26.61
N ASP A 72 8.70 28.15 -26.73
CA ASP A 72 8.62 27.07 -27.72
C ASP A 72 7.88 25.86 -27.17
N LEU A 73 6.65 25.65 -27.65
CA LEU A 73 5.80 24.55 -27.20
C LEU A 73 6.33 23.17 -27.64
N GLU A 74 7.11 23.08 -28.71
CA GLU A 74 7.74 21.81 -29.15
C GLU A 74 8.80 21.31 -28.15
N ARG A 75 9.36 22.22 -27.37
CA ARG A 75 10.31 21.96 -26.27
C ARG A 75 9.61 21.93 -24.90
N GLY A 76 8.29 22.01 -24.90
CA GLY A 76 7.47 22.04 -23.70
C GLY A 76 7.46 20.71 -22.93
N TYR A 77 7.05 20.80 -21.69
CA TYR A 77 6.82 19.65 -20.82
C TYR A 77 5.71 19.95 -19.82
N VAL A 78 4.99 18.91 -19.39
CA VAL A 78 4.02 19.01 -18.31
C VAL A 78 4.77 19.14 -16.99
N SER A 79 4.56 20.25 -16.29
CA SER A 79 5.27 20.59 -15.05
C SER A 79 4.51 20.24 -13.77
N GLY A 80 3.22 19.97 -13.88
CA GLY A 80 2.38 19.59 -12.74
C GLY A 80 0.92 19.56 -13.10
N SER A 81 0.11 19.10 -12.14
CA SER A 81 -1.33 18.93 -12.25
C SER A 81 -2.07 19.90 -11.35
N LEU A 82 -3.27 20.27 -11.75
CA LEU A 82 -4.19 21.13 -11.00
C LEU A 82 -5.47 20.37 -10.69
N PHE A 83 -5.99 20.55 -9.48
CA PHE A 83 -7.34 20.08 -9.19
C PHE A 83 -8.37 20.83 -10.05
N SER A 84 -9.39 20.13 -10.46
CA SER A 84 -10.47 20.66 -11.30
C SER A 84 -11.83 20.11 -10.81
N ASP A 85 -12.92 20.64 -11.37
CA ASP A 85 -14.26 20.12 -11.04
C ASP A 85 -14.42 18.64 -11.40
N ALA A 86 -13.72 18.17 -12.44
CA ALA A 86 -13.71 16.76 -12.83
C ALA A 86 -12.82 15.89 -11.93
N HIS A 87 -11.78 16.48 -11.34
CA HIS A 87 -10.80 15.83 -10.47
C HIS A 87 -10.54 16.70 -9.23
N PRO A 88 -11.49 16.77 -8.29
CA PRO A 88 -11.37 17.62 -7.09
C PRO A 88 -10.32 17.09 -6.11
N ALA A 89 -9.92 17.95 -5.17
CA ALA A 89 -9.04 17.55 -4.08
C ALA A 89 -9.64 16.35 -3.29
N PRO A 90 -8.86 15.29 -3.04
CA PRO A 90 -9.40 14.06 -2.46
C PRO A 90 -9.73 14.18 -0.98
N TRP A 91 -9.16 15.15 -0.26
CA TRP A 91 -9.38 15.36 1.17
C TRP A 91 -9.49 16.84 1.53
N ASP A 92 -10.33 17.13 2.51
CA ASP A 92 -10.40 18.42 3.23
C ASP A 92 -9.73 18.24 4.62
N ASN A 93 -8.42 17.99 4.62
CA ASN A 93 -7.65 17.78 5.85
C ASN A 93 -6.23 18.32 5.70
N ALA A 94 -5.93 19.37 6.43
CA ALA A 94 -4.61 20.03 6.40
C ALA A 94 -3.46 19.17 6.95
N HIS A 95 -3.76 18.10 7.68
CA HIS A 95 -2.77 17.19 8.28
C HIS A 95 -2.55 15.91 7.46
N ALA A 96 -3.35 15.68 6.42
CA ALA A 96 -3.26 14.49 5.59
C ALA A 96 -2.28 14.70 4.44
N VAL A 97 -1.44 13.70 4.21
CA VAL A 97 -0.62 13.56 3.00
C VAL A 97 -0.85 12.15 2.45
N GLY A 98 -1.10 12.03 1.15
CA GLY A 98 -1.35 10.72 0.58
C GLY A 98 -1.54 10.71 -0.94
N ILE A 99 -1.90 9.54 -1.44
CA ILE A 99 -2.18 9.28 -2.85
C ILE A 99 -3.50 8.52 -2.91
N VAL A 100 -4.39 8.93 -3.81
CA VAL A 100 -5.61 8.19 -4.18
C VAL A 100 -5.42 7.65 -5.60
N PHE A 101 -5.73 6.38 -5.78
CA PHE A 101 -5.63 5.70 -7.07
C PHE A 101 -6.98 5.71 -7.80
N SER A 102 -6.95 5.45 -9.11
CA SER A 102 -8.13 5.51 -9.98
C SER A 102 -9.24 4.51 -9.63
N ASP A 103 -8.91 3.44 -8.91
CA ASP A 103 -9.84 2.41 -8.45
C ASP A 103 -10.41 2.68 -7.04
N GLY A 104 -10.04 3.81 -6.44
CA GLY A 104 -10.42 4.19 -5.08
C GLY A 104 -9.50 3.67 -3.98
N ALA A 105 -8.45 2.90 -4.29
CA ALA A 105 -7.40 2.61 -3.34
C ALA A 105 -6.71 3.90 -2.89
N TYR A 106 -6.20 3.93 -1.65
CA TYR A 106 -5.40 5.06 -1.20
C TYR A 106 -4.36 4.67 -0.15
N ILE A 107 -3.31 5.47 -0.08
CA ILE A 107 -2.33 5.44 1.00
C ILE A 107 -2.24 6.85 1.55
N SER A 108 -2.42 7.01 2.86
CA SER A 108 -2.37 8.32 3.51
C SER A 108 -1.72 8.26 4.88
N TYR A 109 -1.14 9.38 5.30
CA TYR A 109 -0.68 9.61 6.66
C TYR A 109 -1.34 10.86 7.21
N ASP A 110 -2.00 10.74 8.36
CA ASP A 110 -2.58 11.85 9.10
C ASP A 110 -1.68 12.19 10.29
N ALA A 111 -0.99 13.32 10.20
CA ALA A 111 -0.04 13.74 11.23
C ALA A 111 -0.70 14.13 12.57
N ALA A 112 -1.97 14.57 12.56
CA ALA A 112 -2.69 14.90 13.77
C ALA A 112 -3.11 13.66 14.56
N LYS A 113 -3.38 12.56 13.87
CA LYS A 113 -3.72 11.26 14.46
C LYS A 113 -2.50 10.36 14.67
N GLY A 114 -1.39 10.63 13.96
CA GLY A 114 -0.25 9.73 13.89
C GLY A 114 -0.57 8.39 13.19
N GLU A 115 -1.48 8.41 12.21
CA GLU A 115 -2.05 7.23 11.59
C GLU A 115 -1.62 7.09 10.13
N LEU A 116 -1.01 5.95 9.79
CA LEU A 116 -0.72 5.53 8.43
C LEU A 116 -1.78 4.51 7.97
N VAL A 117 -2.44 4.79 6.86
CA VAL A 117 -3.51 3.95 6.33
C VAL A 117 -3.19 3.55 4.89
N ALA A 118 -3.39 2.28 4.56
CA ALA A 118 -3.42 1.78 3.20
C ALA A 118 -4.71 0.97 3.01
N VAL A 119 -5.58 1.43 2.13
CA VAL A 119 -6.86 0.78 1.81
C VAL A 119 -6.87 0.36 0.35
N LEU A 120 -7.21 -0.88 0.12
CA LEU A 120 -7.39 -1.45 -1.21
C LEU A 120 -8.87 -1.78 -1.43
N PRO A 121 -9.39 -1.70 -2.67
CA PRO A 121 -10.75 -2.14 -2.98
C PRO A 121 -10.98 -3.61 -2.64
N GLY A 122 -12.24 -4.06 -2.59
CA GLY A 122 -12.62 -5.38 -2.11
C GLY A 122 -12.00 -6.60 -2.81
N SER A 123 -11.39 -6.43 -3.99
CA SER A 123 -10.59 -7.44 -4.70
C SER A 123 -9.08 -7.19 -4.64
N GLY A 124 -8.66 -6.14 -3.95
CA GLY A 124 -7.26 -5.75 -3.86
C GLY A 124 -6.45 -6.70 -2.97
N THR A 125 -5.19 -6.92 -3.32
CA THR A 125 -4.22 -7.70 -2.55
C THR A 125 -2.99 -6.87 -2.27
N ALA A 126 -2.45 -6.97 -1.05
CA ALA A 126 -1.17 -6.39 -0.68
C ALA A 126 -0.12 -7.51 -0.58
N VAL A 127 0.99 -7.35 -1.29
CA VAL A 127 2.13 -8.28 -1.24
C VAL A 127 3.36 -7.53 -0.77
N ILE A 128 3.99 -8.04 0.28
CA ILE A 128 5.28 -7.56 0.76
C ILE A 128 6.26 -8.71 0.68
N GLU A 129 7.19 -8.65 -0.26
CA GLU A 129 8.24 -9.64 -0.43
C GLU A 129 9.58 -9.09 0.09
N ALA A 130 10.19 -9.77 1.04
CA ALA A 130 11.50 -9.43 1.57
C ALA A 130 12.32 -10.69 1.81
N LYS A 131 13.31 -10.96 0.95
CA LYS A 131 14.18 -12.17 1.02
C LYS A 131 14.93 -12.32 2.34
N ARG A 132 15.14 -11.25 3.10
CA ARG A 132 15.83 -11.23 4.39
C ARG A 132 14.90 -11.10 5.58
N GLY A 133 13.57 -11.17 5.36
CA GLY A 133 12.56 -11.10 6.40
C GLY A 133 11.93 -9.71 6.59
N ILE A 134 10.83 -9.69 7.31
CA ILE A 134 10.05 -8.51 7.69
C ILE A 134 10.04 -8.42 9.21
N THR A 135 10.31 -7.24 9.76
CA THR A 135 10.24 -6.99 11.20
C THR A 135 9.10 -6.03 11.49
N LEU A 136 8.15 -6.45 12.31
CA LEU A 136 7.09 -5.61 12.86
C LEU A 136 7.40 -5.36 14.35
N ARG A 137 7.31 -4.10 14.79
CA ARG A 137 7.54 -3.70 16.18
C ARG A 137 6.28 -3.04 16.72
N GLY A 138 5.74 -3.59 17.78
CA GLY A 138 4.48 -3.18 18.39
C GLY A 138 3.46 -4.31 18.35
N ASP A 139 2.25 -4.02 18.78
CA ASP A 139 1.16 -4.98 18.74
C ASP A 139 0.67 -5.17 17.31
N VAL A 140 0.41 -6.43 16.92
CA VAL A 140 -0.11 -6.76 15.60
C VAL A 140 -1.48 -7.41 15.75
N LYS A 141 -2.51 -6.79 15.17
CA LYS A 141 -3.86 -7.36 15.08
C LYS A 141 -4.11 -7.87 13.67
N ILE A 142 -4.52 -9.13 13.55
CA ILE A 142 -4.92 -9.74 12.27
C ILE A 142 -6.40 -10.07 12.35
N GLU A 143 -7.21 -9.43 11.50
CA GLU A 143 -8.66 -9.65 11.41
C GLU A 143 -8.99 -10.62 10.27
N GLY A 144 -8.34 -11.77 10.28
CA GLY A 144 -8.50 -12.76 9.23
C GLY A 144 -7.68 -14.00 9.54
N LYS A 145 -7.44 -14.83 8.53
CA LYS A 145 -6.56 -15.98 8.64
C LYS A 145 -5.10 -15.57 8.72
N LEU A 146 -4.34 -16.19 9.62
CA LEU A 146 -2.89 -16.24 9.59
C LEU A 146 -2.46 -17.64 9.12
N GLU A 147 -1.69 -17.72 8.06
CA GLU A 147 -1.07 -18.96 7.57
C GLU A 147 0.44 -18.79 7.56
N THR A 148 1.16 -19.72 8.16
CA THR A 148 2.61 -19.82 8.09
C THR A 148 2.96 -21.13 7.43
N THR A 149 3.81 -21.10 6.39
CA THR A 149 4.24 -22.28 5.64
C THR A 149 5.45 -22.97 6.26
N ASP A 150 6.05 -22.34 7.28
CA ASP A 150 7.22 -22.80 7.99
C ASP A 150 7.00 -22.62 9.52
N ASP A 151 8.05 -22.76 10.32
CA ASP A 151 7.99 -22.71 11.77
C ASP A 151 7.43 -21.38 12.30
N ALA A 152 6.63 -21.45 13.36
CA ALA A 152 6.20 -20.31 14.16
C ALA A 152 6.77 -20.39 15.58
N ALA A 153 7.61 -19.43 15.99
CA ALA A 153 8.13 -19.31 17.33
C ALA A 153 7.37 -18.25 18.13
N ILE A 154 6.69 -18.66 19.21
CA ILE A 154 5.92 -17.77 20.08
C ILE A 154 6.62 -17.70 21.42
N GLY A 155 7.25 -16.55 21.73
CA GLY A 155 7.99 -16.36 22.97
C GLY A 155 7.12 -16.09 24.21
N GLY A 156 5.83 -15.85 24.01
CA GLY A 156 4.84 -15.58 25.05
C GLY A 156 3.78 -16.66 25.14
N LYS A 157 2.63 -16.29 25.70
CA LYS A 157 1.45 -17.16 25.82
C LYS A 157 0.75 -17.31 24.46
N LEU A 158 0.40 -18.52 24.09
CA LEU A 158 -0.57 -18.80 23.02
C LEU A 158 -1.94 -19.08 23.67
N GLU A 159 -2.95 -18.33 23.28
CA GLU A 159 -4.33 -18.51 23.73
C GLU A 159 -5.23 -18.70 22.50
N THR A 160 -6.02 -19.75 22.50
CA THR A 160 -7.05 -20.03 21.49
C THR A 160 -8.40 -20.04 22.19
N THR A 161 -9.42 -19.41 21.61
CA THR A 161 -10.78 -19.39 22.14
C THR A 161 -11.61 -20.58 21.65
N ASP A 162 -11.09 -21.30 20.66
CA ASP A 162 -11.70 -22.46 20.03
C ASP A 162 -10.69 -23.61 19.97
N ASP A 163 -11.03 -24.71 19.29
CA ASP A 163 -10.22 -25.91 19.20
C ASP A 163 -8.82 -25.68 18.63
N ALA A 164 -7.83 -26.39 19.16
CA ALA A 164 -6.49 -26.50 18.58
C ALA A 164 -6.27 -27.89 18.02
N THR A 165 -6.05 -28.03 16.70
CA THR A 165 -5.70 -29.29 16.05
C THR A 165 -4.20 -29.38 15.83
N ILE A 166 -3.55 -30.42 16.38
CA ILE A 166 -2.11 -30.61 16.26
C ILE A 166 -1.85 -31.96 15.60
N GLY A 167 -1.34 -31.91 14.35
CA GLY A 167 -1.05 -33.12 13.56
C GLY A 167 0.24 -33.85 13.97
N GLY A 168 1.08 -33.22 14.80
CA GLY A 168 2.36 -33.75 15.25
C GLY A 168 2.40 -34.07 16.74
N LYS A 169 3.60 -34.09 17.30
CA LYS A 169 3.82 -34.33 18.74
C LYS A 169 3.64 -33.05 19.54
N VAL A 170 3.06 -33.14 20.71
CA VAL A 170 3.09 -32.10 21.74
C VAL A 170 4.14 -32.48 22.78
N ALA A 171 5.15 -31.65 22.95
CA ALA A 171 6.16 -31.76 24.01
C ALA A 171 5.96 -30.60 24.98
N ALA A 172 5.58 -30.91 26.23
CA ALA A 172 5.43 -29.96 27.30
C ALA A 172 6.51 -30.18 28.36
N SER A 173 7.25 -29.14 28.75
CA SER A 173 8.18 -29.20 29.86
C SER A 173 7.50 -29.11 31.21
N GLY A 174 6.26 -28.64 31.26
CA GLY A 174 5.38 -28.55 32.42
C GLY A 174 4.21 -29.52 32.32
N ASP A 175 3.25 -29.35 33.23
CA ASP A 175 2.03 -30.17 33.26
C ASP A 175 1.05 -29.73 32.16
N VAL A 176 0.36 -30.70 31.55
CA VAL A 176 -0.77 -30.49 30.66
C VAL A 176 -2.05 -30.77 31.41
N LYS A 177 -2.99 -29.84 31.44
CA LYS A 177 -4.26 -29.98 32.18
C LYS A 177 -5.45 -29.93 31.24
N ALA A 178 -6.41 -30.81 31.47
CA ALA A 178 -7.74 -30.75 30.90
C ALA A 178 -8.74 -30.45 32.05
N GLY A 179 -9.15 -29.19 32.18
CA GLY A 179 -9.89 -28.69 33.33
C GLY A 179 -9.07 -28.83 34.61
N SER A 180 -9.57 -29.62 35.58
CA SER A 180 -8.89 -29.92 36.83
C SER A 180 -7.98 -31.17 36.78
N VAL A 181 -7.99 -31.91 35.67
CA VAL A 181 -7.23 -33.17 35.53
C VAL A 181 -5.84 -32.87 35.01
N SER A 182 -4.81 -33.23 35.76
CA SER A 182 -3.39 -33.13 35.41
C SER A 182 -2.93 -34.38 34.66
N LEU A 183 -2.23 -34.21 33.54
CA LEU A 183 -1.65 -35.35 32.84
C LEU A 183 -0.54 -36.02 33.62
N GLN A 184 0.23 -35.26 34.41
CA GLN A 184 1.32 -35.77 35.23
C GLN A 184 0.87 -36.31 36.58
N GLY A 185 -0.18 -35.75 37.19
CA GLY A 185 -0.55 -36.01 38.59
C GLY A 185 -1.92 -36.62 38.78
N HIS A 186 -2.66 -37.01 37.72
CA HIS A 186 -3.97 -37.66 37.92
C HIS A 186 -3.83 -39.09 38.43
N VAL A 187 -4.82 -39.51 39.20
CA VAL A 187 -4.92 -40.84 39.75
C VAL A 187 -6.24 -41.48 39.29
N HIS A 188 -6.27 -42.79 39.25
CA HIS A 188 -7.50 -43.55 38.97
C HIS A 188 -7.98 -44.16 40.27
N ASP A 189 -9.24 -43.93 40.65
CA ASP A 189 -9.87 -44.59 41.79
C ASP A 189 -10.37 -45.98 41.36
N LYS A 190 -10.58 -46.87 42.36
CA LYS A 190 -11.06 -48.27 42.17
C LYS A 190 -10.15 -49.12 41.27
N VAL A 191 -8.90 -48.80 41.16
CA VAL A 191 -7.87 -49.63 40.50
C VAL A 191 -7.07 -50.35 41.54
N GLN A 192 -7.00 -51.69 41.47
CA GLN A 192 -6.15 -52.46 42.34
C GLN A 192 -4.69 -52.26 42.02
N ALA A 193 -3.88 -51.87 43.02
CA ALA A 193 -2.46 -51.72 42.83
C ALA A 193 -1.80 -53.07 42.52
N GLY A 194 -1.05 -53.18 41.46
CA GLY A 194 -0.29 -54.36 41.05
C GLY A 194 1.12 -54.01 40.63
N GLY A 195 2.04 -54.99 40.62
CA GLY A 195 3.42 -54.80 40.18
C GLY A 195 3.62 -54.79 38.64
N ALA A 196 2.56 -54.97 37.89
CA ALA A 196 2.62 -54.96 36.44
C ALA A 196 2.26 -53.56 35.84
N ILE A 197 2.94 -53.21 34.74
CA ILE A 197 2.61 -52.00 33.99
C ILE A 197 1.36 -52.23 33.15
N SER A 198 0.45 -51.26 33.09
CA SER A 198 -0.71 -51.32 32.21
C SER A 198 -0.28 -51.42 30.73
N GLY A 199 -1.05 -52.12 29.92
CA GLY A 199 -0.85 -52.14 28.47
C GLY A 199 -0.95 -50.76 27.83
N LYS A 200 -0.61 -50.68 26.53
CA LYS A 200 -0.83 -49.46 25.76
C LYS A 200 -2.32 -49.11 25.71
N PRO A 201 -2.68 -47.82 25.67
CA PRO A 201 -4.06 -47.43 25.42
C PRO A 201 -4.59 -48.10 24.15
N VAL A 202 -5.78 -48.63 24.19
CA VAL A 202 -6.48 -49.13 23.00
C VAL A 202 -7.34 -48.03 22.43
N ALA A 203 -7.38 -47.93 21.08
CA ALA A 203 -8.19 -46.96 20.36
C ALA A 203 -9.70 -47.28 20.47
#